data_822c883f6cdea27b5606ed498b828068
#
_entry.id   822c883f6cdea27b5606ed498b828068
#
_cell.length_a   1.000
_cell.length_b   1.000
_cell.length_c   1.000
_cell.angle_alpha   90.00
_cell.angle_beta   90.00
_cell.angle_gamma   90.00
#
_symmetry.space_group_name_H-M   'P 1'
#
loop_
_entity.id
_entity.type
_entity.pdbx_description
1 polymer ?
#
loop_
_entity_poly.entity_id
_entity_poly.type
_entity_poly.pdbx_seq_one_letter_code
_entity_poly.pdbx_strand_id
1 'polypeptide(L)'
;MSDMTWTMLPEVDPDNPDELVLDFSGEVHRVHAGSSFVIGRGGDLDIDDNPYLHRRFLVFTRDNDLWWISNEGSRLSATLTDGDGLVQSRLAPGARMPLVFPRVILTFSAGPTTYEIDLITAGEDHFTGIEGNGQATGKTTIGVTPMTRSQLLLVLALAEPVLKRAGTGAAEIPSSSSAAARLGWPLTKFNRKLDN
;
A
#
# COMPACT_ATOMS: atom_id res chain seq x y z
N MET A 1 -18.24 -8.84 23.53
CA MET A 1 -17.73 -7.48 23.25
C MET A 1 -16.25 -7.67 23.00
N SER A 2 -15.89 -7.83 21.73
CA SER A 2 -14.48 -7.96 21.33
C SER A 2 -13.96 -6.56 21.09
N ASP A 3 -13.05 -6.12 21.97
CA ASP A 3 -12.28 -4.90 21.73
C ASP A 3 -11.51 -5.06 20.42
N MET A 4 -11.95 -4.35 19.40
CA MET A 4 -11.12 -4.11 18.21
C MET A 4 -10.03 -3.13 18.64
N THR A 5 -8.93 -3.65 19.13
CA THR A 5 -7.71 -2.89 19.35
C THR A 5 -7.18 -2.56 17.96
N TRP A 6 -7.39 -1.33 17.52
CA TRP A 6 -6.70 -0.79 16.33
C TRP A 6 -5.22 -0.77 16.69
N THR A 7 -4.45 -1.64 16.09
CA THR A 7 -2.99 -1.58 16.21
C THR A 7 -2.57 -0.29 15.53
N MET A 8 -2.16 0.70 16.32
CA MET A 8 -1.55 1.91 15.77
C MET A 8 -0.26 1.51 15.08
N LEU A 9 -0.04 2.04 13.88
CA LEU A 9 1.24 1.82 13.18
C LEU A 9 2.38 2.37 14.05
N PRO A 10 3.53 1.71 14.04
CA PRO A 10 4.70 2.22 14.75
C PRO A 10 5.12 3.57 14.15
N GLU A 11 5.59 4.45 15.01
CA GLU A 11 6.15 5.74 14.61
C GLU A 11 7.68 5.67 14.64
N VAL A 12 8.32 6.54 13.86
CA VAL A 12 9.77 6.76 13.91
C VAL A 12 10.11 7.38 15.27
N ASP A 13 11.22 6.96 15.87
CA ASP A 13 11.72 7.55 17.11
C ASP A 13 12.13 9.00 16.85
N PRO A 14 11.55 10.00 17.56
CA PRO A 14 11.93 11.39 17.41
C PRO A 14 13.42 11.65 17.71
N ASP A 15 14.03 10.84 18.57
CA ASP A 15 15.45 10.91 18.92
C ASP A 15 16.36 10.25 17.85
N ASN A 16 15.75 9.50 16.90
CA ASN A 16 16.46 8.85 15.81
C ASN A 16 15.71 9.02 14.47
N PRO A 17 15.60 10.25 13.96
CA PRO A 17 14.82 10.54 12.76
C PRO A 17 15.36 9.87 11.48
N ASP A 18 16.58 9.35 11.55
CA ASP A 18 17.25 8.69 10.42
C ASP A 18 16.96 7.19 10.32
N GLU A 19 16.13 6.65 11.21
CA GLU A 19 15.75 5.23 11.14
C GLU A 19 14.70 4.95 10.07
N LEU A 20 14.68 3.71 9.60
CA LEU A 20 13.57 3.11 8.84
C LEU A 20 12.86 2.11 9.77
N VAL A 21 11.57 2.23 9.90
CA VAL A 21 10.74 1.28 10.62
C VAL A 21 9.99 0.40 9.62
N LEU A 22 10.07 -0.92 9.81
CA LEU A 22 9.29 -1.88 9.05
C LEU A 22 8.31 -2.55 9.99
N ASP A 23 7.05 -2.64 9.60
CA ASP A 23 6.02 -3.40 10.31
C ASP A 23 5.51 -4.53 9.41
N PHE A 24 5.76 -5.75 9.81
CA PHE A 24 5.22 -6.94 9.17
C PHE A 24 4.22 -7.62 10.10
N SER A 25 2.94 -7.31 9.93
CA SER A 25 1.85 -7.94 10.72
C SER A 25 2.03 -7.79 12.24
N GLY A 26 2.58 -6.66 12.71
CA GLY A 26 2.86 -6.38 14.11
C GLY A 26 4.27 -6.79 14.58
N GLU A 27 5.07 -7.41 13.73
CA GLU A 27 6.50 -7.60 13.95
C GLU A 27 7.25 -6.35 13.47
N VAL A 28 7.76 -5.57 14.42
CA VAL A 28 8.38 -4.27 14.14
C VAL A 28 9.91 -4.38 14.14
N HIS A 29 10.53 -3.99 13.05
CA HIS A 29 11.98 -3.88 12.90
C HIS A 29 12.39 -2.41 12.76
N ARG A 30 13.44 -2.01 13.48
CA ARG A 30 14.03 -0.67 13.41
C ARG A 30 15.42 -0.75 12.83
N VAL A 31 15.62 -0.08 11.71
CA VAL A 31 16.88 -0.10 10.97
C VAL A 31 17.56 1.25 11.10
N HIS A 32 18.74 1.27 11.70
CA HIS A 32 19.50 2.50 11.91
C HIS A 32 20.32 2.89 10.68
N ALA A 33 20.56 4.19 10.54
CA ALA A 33 21.45 4.72 9.52
C ALA A 33 22.84 4.05 9.61
N GLY A 34 23.42 3.70 8.43
CA GLY A 34 24.72 3.03 8.36
C GLY A 34 24.66 1.50 8.40
N SER A 35 23.48 0.91 8.66
CA SER A 35 23.22 -0.52 8.49
C SER A 35 22.47 -0.80 7.20
N SER A 36 22.49 -2.05 6.74
CA SER A 36 21.62 -2.56 5.69
C SER A 36 20.64 -3.54 6.31
N PHE A 37 19.44 -3.63 5.72
CA PHE A 37 18.41 -4.57 6.16
C PHE A 37 17.91 -5.39 4.97
N VAL A 38 17.79 -6.68 5.14
CA VAL A 38 17.47 -7.65 4.09
C VAL A 38 16.16 -8.35 4.38
N ILE A 39 15.22 -8.26 3.44
CA ILE A 39 14.01 -9.08 3.42
C ILE A 39 14.24 -10.25 2.48
N GLY A 40 14.00 -11.45 2.95
CA GLY A 40 14.13 -12.66 2.15
C GLY A 40 14.31 -13.89 3.01
N ARG A 41 14.36 -15.04 2.38
CA ARG A 41 14.53 -16.32 3.08
C ARG A 41 15.93 -16.42 3.70
N GLY A 42 16.02 -16.21 5.01
CA GLY A 42 17.26 -16.12 5.76
C GLY A 42 17.89 -14.72 5.73
N GLY A 43 17.11 -13.67 5.50
CA GLY A 43 17.46 -12.27 5.72
C GLY A 43 17.26 -11.82 7.16
N ASP A 44 17.35 -10.50 7.39
CA ASP A 44 17.08 -9.90 8.71
C ASP A 44 15.58 -10.00 9.06
N LEU A 45 14.71 -9.90 8.06
CA LEU A 45 13.31 -10.33 8.14
C LEU A 45 13.19 -11.61 7.30
N ASP A 46 13.16 -12.74 8.00
CA ASP A 46 12.92 -14.06 7.42
C ASP A 46 11.41 -14.34 7.45
N ILE A 47 10.73 -13.94 6.38
CA ILE A 47 9.26 -13.90 6.35
C ILE A 47 8.66 -15.31 6.41
N ASP A 48 9.26 -16.28 5.69
CA ASP A 48 8.69 -17.62 5.54
C ASP A 48 9.68 -18.53 4.79
N ASP A 49 9.61 -19.84 5.04
CA ASP A 49 10.30 -20.88 4.27
C ASP A 49 9.76 -21.04 2.84
N ASN A 50 9.21 -19.95 2.27
CA ASN A 50 8.61 -19.95 0.95
C ASN A 50 9.68 -20.18 -0.14
N PRO A 51 9.64 -21.32 -0.87
CA PRO A 51 10.66 -21.65 -1.86
C PRO A 51 10.68 -20.70 -3.06
N TYR A 52 9.62 -19.92 -3.28
CA TYR A 52 9.55 -18.92 -4.32
C TYR A 52 10.25 -17.61 -3.93
N LEU A 53 10.54 -17.40 -2.64
CA LEU A 53 11.20 -16.20 -2.14
C LEU A 53 12.72 -16.35 -2.26
N HIS A 54 13.37 -15.34 -2.83
CA HIS A 54 14.82 -15.27 -2.90
C HIS A 54 15.44 -15.02 -1.52
N ARG A 55 16.64 -15.55 -1.25
CA ARG A 55 17.32 -15.38 0.05
C ARG A 55 17.60 -13.92 0.37
N ARG A 56 18.01 -13.15 -0.62
CA ARG A 56 18.18 -11.69 -0.57
C ARG A 56 17.22 -11.11 -1.61
N PHE A 57 16.00 -10.83 -1.22
CA PHE A 57 14.98 -10.35 -2.16
C PHE A 57 14.99 -8.82 -2.21
N LEU A 58 14.76 -8.18 -1.09
CA LEU A 58 14.76 -6.72 -0.99
C LEU A 58 15.81 -6.29 0.02
N VAL A 59 16.57 -5.26 -0.34
CA VAL A 59 17.66 -4.73 0.48
C VAL A 59 17.43 -3.25 0.69
N PHE A 60 17.43 -2.85 1.95
CA PHE A 60 17.30 -1.45 2.35
C PHE A 60 18.65 -0.92 2.76
N THR A 61 19.01 0.25 2.24
CA THR A 61 20.23 0.98 2.57
C THR A 61 19.94 2.46 2.65
N ARG A 62 20.67 3.18 3.50
CA ARG A 62 20.61 4.64 3.54
C ARG A 62 21.78 5.22 2.75
N ASP A 63 21.49 6.16 1.86
CA ASP A 63 22.48 6.84 1.02
C ASP A 63 22.02 8.28 0.74
N ASN A 64 22.88 9.27 0.96
CA ASN A 64 22.58 10.71 0.79
C ASN A 64 21.29 11.14 1.50
N ASP A 65 21.17 10.81 2.78
CA ASP A 65 20.03 11.13 3.67
C ASP A 65 18.68 10.53 3.24
N LEU A 66 18.66 9.64 2.28
CA LEU A 66 17.48 8.91 1.85
C LEU A 66 17.62 7.40 2.09
N TRP A 67 16.52 6.78 2.45
CA TRP A 67 16.41 5.34 2.40
C TRP A 67 16.15 4.87 0.97
N TRP A 68 16.83 3.83 0.60
CA TRP A 68 16.72 3.18 -0.70
C TRP A 68 16.29 1.73 -0.53
N ILE A 69 15.44 1.28 -1.43
CA ILE A 69 15.08 -0.12 -1.58
C ILE A 69 15.62 -0.65 -2.91
N SER A 70 16.31 -1.78 -2.86
CA SER A 70 16.85 -2.48 -4.02
C SER A 70 16.23 -3.87 -4.11
N ASN A 71 15.78 -4.27 -5.29
CA ASN A 71 15.34 -5.64 -5.53
C ASN A 71 16.52 -6.46 -6.08
N GLU A 72 17.14 -7.25 -5.22
CA GLU A 72 18.24 -8.16 -5.58
C GLU A 72 17.74 -9.55 -6.01
N GLY A 73 16.44 -9.77 -5.99
CA GLY A 73 15.83 -10.98 -6.53
C GLY A 73 15.91 -11.04 -8.05
N SER A 74 15.72 -12.24 -8.61
CA SER A 74 15.82 -12.48 -10.05
C SER A 74 14.47 -12.68 -10.75
N ARG A 75 13.38 -12.85 -10.02
CA ARG A 75 12.07 -13.25 -10.57
C ARG A 75 10.91 -12.40 -10.09
N LEU A 76 10.87 -12.07 -8.81
CA LEU A 76 9.74 -11.38 -8.20
C LEU A 76 9.91 -9.88 -8.32
N SER A 77 8.82 -9.18 -8.62
CA SER A 77 8.73 -7.73 -8.48
C SER A 77 8.03 -7.40 -7.17
N ALA A 78 8.35 -6.25 -6.61
CA ALA A 78 7.58 -5.66 -5.53
C ALA A 78 6.82 -4.43 -6.02
N THR A 79 5.76 -4.07 -5.33
CA THR A 79 5.00 -2.86 -5.55
C THR A 79 5.11 -1.98 -4.32
N LEU A 80 5.42 -0.71 -4.51
CA LEU A 80 5.44 0.30 -3.47
C LEU A 80 4.27 1.24 -3.69
N THR A 81 3.46 1.44 -2.68
CA THR A 81 2.31 2.35 -2.70
C THR A 81 2.50 3.34 -1.56
N ASP A 82 2.32 4.64 -1.80
CA ASP A 82 2.34 5.64 -0.74
C ASP A 82 1.23 5.39 0.29
N GLY A 83 1.34 5.97 1.48
CA GLY A 83 0.39 5.74 2.58
C GLY A 83 -1.06 6.08 2.23
N ASP A 84 -1.29 7.00 1.30
CA ASP A 84 -2.61 7.45 0.85
C ASP A 84 -3.12 6.68 -0.37
N GLY A 85 -2.30 5.82 -0.98
CA GLY A 85 -2.67 5.03 -2.15
C GLY A 85 -2.74 5.82 -3.46
N LEU A 86 -2.17 7.02 -3.50
CA LEU A 86 -2.21 7.91 -4.65
C LEU A 86 -1.10 7.63 -5.66
N VAL A 87 0.05 7.17 -5.18
CA VAL A 87 1.22 6.87 -6.01
C VAL A 87 1.58 5.40 -5.86
N GLN A 88 1.72 4.72 -6.98
CA GLN A 88 2.15 3.32 -7.00
C GLN A 88 3.34 3.16 -7.95
N SER A 89 4.37 2.48 -7.49
CA SER A 89 5.58 2.19 -8.26
C SER A 89 5.91 0.72 -8.20
N ARG A 90 6.39 0.18 -9.32
CA ARG A 90 6.82 -1.21 -9.41
C ARG A 90 8.34 -1.31 -9.36
N LEU A 91 8.86 -2.09 -8.44
CA LEU A 91 10.28 -2.41 -8.28
C LEU A 91 10.57 -3.77 -8.93
N ALA A 92 11.03 -3.74 -10.17
CA ALA A 92 11.40 -4.94 -10.91
C ALA A 92 12.72 -5.56 -10.37
N PRO A 93 13.03 -6.83 -10.69
CA PRO A 93 14.34 -7.42 -10.42
C PRO A 93 15.49 -6.54 -10.92
N GLY A 94 16.49 -6.31 -10.07
CA GLY A 94 17.65 -5.46 -10.34
C GLY A 94 17.39 -3.95 -10.24
N ALA A 95 16.15 -3.52 -9.98
CA ALA A 95 15.84 -2.11 -9.84
C ALA A 95 16.12 -1.60 -8.41
N ARG A 96 16.40 -0.31 -8.30
CA ARG A 96 16.59 0.44 -7.05
C ARG A 96 15.80 1.73 -7.11
N MET A 97 15.18 2.13 -6.01
CA MET A 97 14.48 3.41 -5.90
C MET A 97 14.54 3.99 -4.48
N PRO A 98 14.45 5.31 -4.31
CA PRO A 98 14.40 5.92 -2.99
C PRO A 98 13.00 5.81 -2.37
N LEU A 99 12.94 5.76 -1.04
CA LEU A 99 11.71 5.94 -0.27
C LEU A 99 11.54 7.45 -0.02
N VAL A 100 10.61 8.06 -0.73
CA VAL A 100 10.38 9.52 -0.70
C VAL A 100 9.11 9.91 0.08
N PHE A 101 8.32 8.93 0.49
CA PHE A 101 7.11 9.13 1.27
C PHE A 101 7.35 8.70 2.72
N PRO A 102 6.78 9.39 3.71
CA PRO A 102 6.92 9.04 5.12
C PRO A 102 6.35 7.67 5.44
N ARG A 103 5.36 7.23 4.68
CA ARG A 103 4.81 5.87 4.74
C ARG A 103 4.72 5.27 3.35
N VAL A 104 5.19 4.05 3.21
CA VAL A 104 5.08 3.26 1.99
C VAL A 104 4.58 1.87 2.33
N ILE A 105 3.56 1.41 1.63
CA ILE A 105 3.06 0.04 1.70
C ILE A 105 3.80 -0.76 0.62
N LEU A 106 4.60 -1.70 1.06
CA LEU A 106 5.36 -2.62 0.21
C LEU A 106 4.58 -3.92 0.06
N THR A 107 4.24 -4.29 -1.17
CA THR A 107 3.55 -5.56 -1.46
C THR A 107 4.29 -6.38 -2.50
N PHE A 108 4.29 -7.70 -2.33
CA PHE A 108 4.78 -8.64 -3.34
C PHE A 108 4.14 -10.02 -3.18
N SER A 109 4.12 -10.80 -4.26
CA SER A 109 3.59 -12.17 -4.23
C SER A 109 4.70 -13.17 -4.55
N ALA A 110 4.81 -14.20 -3.73
CA ALA A 110 5.72 -15.31 -3.93
C ALA A 110 4.92 -16.63 -3.94
N GLY A 111 4.73 -17.20 -5.12
CA GLY A 111 3.78 -18.30 -5.31
C GLY A 111 2.34 -17.88 -4.99
N PRO A 112 1.61 -18.64 -4.18
CA PRO A 112 0.23 -18.33 -3.83
C PRO A 112 0.09 -17.26 -2.74
N THR A 113 1.19 -16.87 -2.07
CA THR A 113 1.18 -15.97 -0.92
C THR A 113 1.52 -14.55 -1.33
N THR A 114 0.73 -13.60 -0.87
CA THR A 114 1.00 -12.17 -0.98
C THR A 114 1.38 -11.63 0.40
N TYR A 115 2.45 -10.87 0.44
CA TYR A 115 3.01 -10.24 1.62
C TYR A 115 2.82 -8.74 1.54
N GLU A 116 2.55 -8.12 2.67
CA GLU A 116 2.41 -6.69 2.84
C GLU A 116 3.23 -6.25 4.05
N ILE A 117 4.01 -5.19 3.88
CA ILE A 117 4.90 -4.63 4.90
C ILE A 117 4.75 -3.12 4.87
N ASP A 118 4.49 -2.51 6.01
CA ASP A 118 4.52 -1.06 6.16
C ASP A 118 5.97 -0.61 6.36
N LEU A 119 6.39 0.39 5.59
CA LEU A 119 7.67 1.07 5.70
C LEU A 119 7.41 2.50 6.16
N ILE A 120 8.04 2.92 7.26
CA ILE A 120 7.83 4.23 7.84
C ILE A 120 9.19 4.93 8.00
N THR A 121 9.29 6.16 7.52
CA THR A 121 10.46 7.04 7.65
C THR A 121 10.04 8.38 8.24
N ALA A 122 10.97 9.13 8.79
CA ALA A 122 10.71 10.49 9.31
C ALA A 122 10.59 11.56 8.20
N GLY A 123 10.45 11.14 6.95
CA GLY A 123 10.29 12.07 5.83
C GLY A 123 9.08 12.99 6.03
N GLU A 124 9.23 14.26 5.70
CA GLU A 124 8.06 15.13 5.54
C GLU A 124 7.24 14.63 4.33
N ASP A 125 5.93 14.69 4.47
CA ASP A 125 5.05 14.40 3.34
C ASP A 125 5.24 15.50 2.28
N HIS A 126 6.16 15.29 1.34
CA HIS A 126 6.44 16.24 0.26
C HIS A 126 5.28 16.32 -0.75
N PHE A 127 4.32 15.45 -0.64
CA PHE A 127 3.01 15.57 -1.24
C PHE A 127 2.01 16.22 -0.28
N THR A 128 2.33 17.39 0.26
CA THR A 128 1.25 18.31 0.56
C THR A 128 0.53 18.50 -0.77
N GLY A 129 -0.65 17.88 -0.89
CA GLY A 129 -1.49 18.02 -2.06
C GLY A 129 -1.44 19.48 -2.46
N ILE A 130 -1.33 19.80 -3.73
CA ILE A 130 -1.33 21.18 -4.19
C ILE A 130 -2.45 21.83 -3.40
N GLU A 131 -2.09 22.51 -2.30
CA GLU A 131 -3.01 23.41 -1.63
C GLU A 131 -3.35 24.41 -2.72
N GLY A 132 -4.48 24.17 -3.35
CA GLY A 132 -5.01 25.04 -4.37
C GLY A 132 -5.15 26.41 -3.73
N ASN A 133 -4.08 27.18 -3.86
CA ASN A 133 -4.02 28.55 -3.38
C ASN A 133 -5.19 29.25 -4.07
N GLY A 134 -6.22 29.54 -3.29
CA GLY A 134 -7.56 29.88 -3.65
C GLY A 134 -7.69 30.73 -4.92
N GLN A 135 -8.82 30.58 -5.56
CA GLN A 135 -9.34 31.29 -6.74
C GLN A 135 -8.82 30.80 -8.11
N ALA A 136 -8.85 29.49 -8.33
CA ALA A 136 -9.08 29.03 -9.69
C ALA A 136 -10.59 29.11 -9.97
N THR A 137 -11.01 30.16 -10.68
CA THR A 137 -12.34 30.26 -11.32
C THR A 137 -12.43 29.29 -12.51
N GLY A 138 -11.94 28.07 -12.35
CA GLY A 138 -12.02 26.97 -13.29
C GLY A 138 -13.03 25.95 -12.79
N LYS A 139 -14.16 25.86 -13.42
CA LYS A 139 -15.12 24.75 -13.27
C LYS A 139 -14.42 23.46 -13.65
N THR A 140 -13.86 22.74 -12.72
CA THR A 140 -13.68 21.29 -12.72
C THR A 140 -12.61 20.90 -11.70
N THR A 141 -12.85 21.12 -10.41
CA THR A 141 -12.23 20.30 -9.41
C THR A 141 -13.30 19.29 -9.04
N ILE A 142 -13.03 18.01 -9.29
CA ILE A 142 -13.86 16.94 -8.78
C ILE A 142 -13.64 16.94 -7.27
N GLY A 143 -14.42 17.75 -6.57
CA GLY A 143 -14.47 17.75 -5.11
C GLY A 143 -15.06 16.42 -4.63
N VAL A 144 -14.94 16.14 -3.33
CA VAL A 144 -15.58 14.98 -2.71
C VAL A 144 -17.07 15.02 -3.05
N THR A 145 -17.50 14.14 -3.96
CA THR A 145 -18.88 14.03 -4.33
C THR A 145 -19.63 13.35 -3.19
N PRO A 146 -20.59 14.00 -2.53
CA PRO A 146 -21.35 13.38 -1.46
C PRO A 146 -22.13 12.19 -2.01
N MET A 147 -21.77 10.99 -1.55
CA MET A 147 -22.45 9.76 -1.93
C MET A 147 -23.57 9.45 -0.95
N THR A 148 -24.71 9.04 -1.46
CA THR A 148 -25.75 8.46 -0.62
C THR A 148 -25.29 7.11 -0.07
N ARG A 149 -25.86 6.68 1.07
CA ARG A 149 -25.54 5.37 1.66
C ARG A 149 -25.68 4.22 0.65
N SER A 150 -26.65 4.30 -0.25
CA SER A 150 -26.85 3.28 -1.29
C SER A 150 -25.73 3.29 -2.34
N GLN A 151 -25.27 4.47 -2.74
CA GLN A 151 -24.12 4.59 -3.67
C GLN A 151 -22.84 4.11 -3.02
N LEU A 152 -22.61 4.44 -1.75
CA LEU A 152 -21.46 3.96 -1.01
C LEU A 152 -21.44 2.41 -0.93
N LEU A 153 -22.58 1.79 -0.61
CA LEU A 153 -22.69 0.33 -0.58
C LEU A 153 -22.40 -0.31 -1.96
N LEU A 154 -22.87 0.32 -3.03
CA LEU A 154 -22.62 -0.13 -4.41
C LEU A 154 -21.11 -0.06 -4.73
N VAL A 155 -20.47 1.08 -4.43
CA VAL A 155 -19.02 1.27 -4.64
C VAL A 155 -18.24 0.26 -3.82
N LEU A 156 -18.57 0.05 -2.56
CA LEU A 156 -17.92 -0.94 -1.70
C LEU A 156 -18.06 -2.37 -2.25
N ALA A 157 -19.25 -2.73 -2.78
CA ALA A 157 -19.46 -4.07 -3.34
C ALA A 157 -18.63 -4.31 -4.62
N LEU A 158 -18.37 -3.26 -5.41
CA LEU A 158 -17.49 -3.34 -6.59
C LEU A 158 -16.01 -3.27 -6.22
N ALA A 159 -15.65 -2.45 -5.24
CA ALA A 159 -14.28 -2.23 -4.82
C ALA A 159 -13.76 -3.33 -3.86
N GLU A 160 -14.61 -4.18 -3.32
CA GLU A 160 -14.25 -5.15 -2.29
C GLU A 160 -13.02 -6.02 -2.65
N PRO A 161 -12.86 -6.56 -3.89
CA PRO A 161 -11.65 -7.32 -4.22
C PRO A 161 -10.38 -6.47 -4.13
N VAL A 162 -10.48 -5.22 -4.56
CA VAL A 162 -9.36 -4.27 -4.52
C VAL A 162 -9.04 -3.88 -3.07
N LEU A 163 -10.07 -3.67 -2.24
CA LEU A 163 -9.89 -3.32 -0.82
C LEU A 163 -9.37 -4.49 0.02
N LYS A 164 -9.66 -5.74 -0.38
CA LYS A 164 -9.19 -6.93 0.33
C LYS A 164 -7.76 -7.34 -0.01
N ARG A 165 -7.23 -6.88 -1.14
CA ARG A 165 -5.93 -7.31 -1.63
C ARG A 165 -5.26 -6.18 -2.41
N ALA A 166 -4.18 -5.64 -1.85
CA ALA A 166 -3.32 -4.72 -2.59
C ALA A 166 -2.76 -5.37 -3.87
N GLY A 167 -2.74 -4.63 -4.96
CA GLY A 167 -2.28 -5.13 -6.26
C GLY A 167 -3.34 -5.86 -7.11
N THR A 168 -4.61 -5.87 -6.68
CA THR A 168 -5.73 -6.38 -7.48
C THR A 168 -6.07 -5.38 -8.59
N GLY A 169 -6.07 -5.85 -9.85
CA GLY A 169 -6.38 -5.00 -11.00
C GLY A 169 -7.88 -4.91 -11.32
N ALA A 170 -8.21 -4.09 -12.32
CA ALA A 170 -9.59 -3.90 -12.79
C ALA A 170 -10.28 -5.20 -13.26
N ALA A 171 -9.51 -6.23 -13.62
CA ALA A 171 -10.04 -7.54 -14.00
C ALA A 171 -10.73 -8.30 -12.86
N GLU A 172 -10.45 -7.93 -11.63
CA GLU A 172 -11.03 -8.55 -10.41
C GLU A 172 -12.32 -7.86 -9.95
N ILE A 173 -12.71 -6.76 -10.60
CA ILE A 173 -13.97 -6.08 -10.28
C ILE A 173 -15.14 -7.00 -10.64
N PRO A 174 -16.03 -7.32 -9.68
CA PRO A 174 -17.14 -8.22 -9.94
C PRO A 174 -18.12 -7.62 -10.95
N SER A 175 -18.80 -8.47 -11.69
CA SER A 175 -19.88 -8.03 -12.58
C SER A 175 -21.01 -7.37 -11.77
N SER A 176 -21.78 -6.46 -12.40
CA SER A 176 -22.93 -5.82 -11.76
C SER A 176 -23.93 -6.83 -11.18
N SER A 177 -24.11 -7.98 -11.81
CA SER A 177 -24.97 -9.06 -11.32
C SER A 177 -24.43 -9.70 -10.04
N SER A 178 -23.12 -9.97 -9.98
CA SER A 178 -22.46 -10.50 -8.79
C SER A 178 -22.51 -9.51 -7.62
N ALA A 179 -22.19 -8.24 -7.88
CA ALA A 179 -22.22 -7.19 -6.86
C ALA A 179 -23.66 -6.93 -6.34
N ALA A 180 -24.65 -6.93 -7.23
CA ALA A 180 -26.06 -6.80 -6.86
C ALA A 180 -26.53 -7.97 -5.97
N ALA A 181 -26.16 -9.21 -6.33
CA ALA A 181 -26.49 -10.39 -5.54
C ALA A 181 -25.89 -10.33 -4.13
N ARG A 182 -24.66 -9.85 -3.98
CA ARG A 182 -24.03 -9.65 -2.67
C ARG A 182 -24.75 -8.64 -1.78
N LEU A 183 -25.32 -7.59 -2.38
CA LEU A 183 -26.10 -6.59 -1.67
C LEU A 183 -27.54 -7.02 -1.41
N GLY A 184 -27.96 -8.18 -1.94
CA GLY A 184 -29.37 -8.60 -1.92
C GLY A 184 -30.27 -7.67 -2.74
N TRP A 185 -29.74 -7.04 -3.79
CA TRP A 185 -30.49 -6.11 -4.63
C TRP A 185 -30.87 -6.72 -5.97
N PRO A 186 -32.07 -6.39 -6.51
CA PRO A 186 -32.38 -6.65 -7.90
C PRO A 186 -31.37 -5.92 -8.81
N LEU A 187 -30.94 -6.58 -9.90
CA LEU A 187 -30.00 -6.00 -10.86
C LEU A 187 -30.46 -4.65 -11.43
N THR A 188 -31.77 -4.51 -11.67
CA THR A 188 -32.36 -3.24 -12.13
C THR A 188 -32.17 -2.09 -11.14
N LYS A 189 -32.26 -2.37 -9.83
CA LYS A 189 -31.99 -1.38 -8.79
C LYS A 189 -30.50 -1.02 -8.77
N PHE A 190 -29.61 -2.02 -8.93
CA PHE A 190 -28.17 -1.83 -8.93
C PHE A 190 -27.75 -0.93 -10.09
N ASN A 191 -28.14 -1.26 -11.33
CA ASN A 191 -27.78 -0.50 -12.52
C ASN A 191 -28.33 0.93 -12.46
N ARG A 192 -29.57 1.14 -12.05
CA ARG A 192 -30.11 2.50 -11.87
C ARG A 192 -29.34 3.35 -10.86
N LYS A 193 -28.69 2.72 -9.89
CA LYS A 193 -27.85 3.43 -8.90
C LYS A 193 -26.42 3.65 -9.38
N LEU A 194 -25.95 2.83 -10.31
CA LEU A 194 -24.66 2.98 -10.95
C LEU A 194 -24.67 4.13 -11.98
N ASP A 195 -25.82 4.34 -12.65
CA ASP A 195 -25.99 5.35 -13.70
C ASP A 195 -26.31 6.76 -13.16
N ASN A 196 -26.51 6.93 -11.86
CA ASN A 196 -26.79 8.19 -11.18
C ASN A 196 -25.58 8.64 -10.33
#